data_4664f796be66058bbe6b3ec5cd434b15
#
_entry.id   4664f796be66058bbe6b3ec5cd434b15
#
_cell.length_a   1.000
_cell.length_b   1.000
_cell.length_c   1.000
_cell.angle_alpha   90.00
_cell.angle_beta   90.00
_cell.angle_gamma   90.00
#
_symmetry.space_group_name_H-M   'P 1'
#
loop_
_entity.id
_entity.type
_entity.pdbx_description
1 polymer ?
#
loop_
_entity_poly.entity_id
_entity_poly.type
_entity_poly.pdbx_seq_one_letter_code
_entity_poly.pdbx_strand_id
1 'polypeptide(L)'
;MSKKIPSALLLNDIHVSKDNIPEFQKNWDEALYICDQYGIEDMIIGGDLWLSRSSQTLSTLMAVRQAIIKATKAGITITVAEGNHCKVDQESVLGYSHLFSEYPHVYVVDDYSIINISNDVELYIMSYFPENGSFVERLKKMVKAELNASVHNILYIHEGINGALSTPNEKELPTNIFSDFDTVLVGHYHNRCIIKGTNIEYIGSSRQHNFGEDEEKGYTII
;
A
#
# COMPACT_ATOMS: atom_id res chain seq x y z
N MET A 1 -12.84 -4.05 27.33
CA MET A 1 -12.35 -3.55 26.04
C MET A 1 -10.96 -4.15 25.84
N SER A 2 -10.74 -4.92 24.80
CA SER A 2 -9.39 -5.41 24.46
C SER A 2 -8.50 -4.20 24.14
N LYS A 3 -7.28 -4.21 24.66
CA LYS A 3 -6.29 -3.17 24.35
C LYS A 3 -5.93 -3.33 22.87
N LYS A 4 -6.14 -2.30 22.07
CA LYS A 4 -5.63 -2.29 20.68
C LYS A 4 -4.11 -2.29 20.72
N ILE A 5 -3.48 -3.19 19.98
CA ILE A 5 -2.03 -3.33 19.88
C ILE A 5 -1.65 -2.96 18.44
N PRO A 6 -0.92 -1.85 18.25
CA PRO A 6 -0.38 -1.52 16.93
C PRO A 6 0.52 -2.66 16.42
N SER A 7 0.28 -3.13 15.20
CA SER A 7 0.97 -4.29 14.65
C SER A 7 1.71 -3.99 13.35
N ALA A 8 1.20 -3.08 12.53
CA ALA A 8 1.84 -2.70 11.28
C ALA A 8 1.64 -1.21 10.97
N LEU A 9 2.62 -0.60 10.30
CA LEU A 9 2.55 0.76 9.77
C LEU A 9 2.39 0.70 8.25
N LEU A 10 1.31 1.27 7.73
CA LEU A 10 1.00 1.29 6.31
C LEU A 10 1.23 2.68 5.72
N LEU A 11 2.07 2.74 4.68
CA LEU A 11 2.39 3.91 3.87
C LEU A 11 2.00 3.63 2.42
N ASN A 12 1.46 4.62 1.73
CA ASN A 12 1.18 4.53 0.30
C ASN A 12 1.33 5.87 -0.41
N ASP A 13 1.32 5.85 -1.73
CA ASP A 13 1.42 7.04 -2.55
C ASP A 13 2.59 7.95 -2.14
N ILE A 14 3.78 7.35 -1.98
CA ILE A 14 5.00 8.05 -1.55
C ILE A 14 5.56 8.89 -2.70
N HIS A 15 5.51 8.36 -3.93
CA HIS A 15 5.93 9.02 -5.16
C HIS A 15 7.33 9.63 -5.11
N VAL A 16 8.32 8.80 -4.77
CA VAL A 16 9.72 9.24 -4.72
C VAL A 16 10.21 9.62 -6.12
N SER A 17 10.82 10.78 -6.21
CA SER A 17 11.47 11.30 -7.42
C SER A 17 12.79 12.00 -7.05
N LYS A 18 13.60 12.34 -8.06
CA LYS A 18 14.84 13.10 -7.82
C LYS A 18 14.61 14.46 -7.15
N ASP A 19 13.42 15.04 -7.31
CA ASP A 19 13.09 16.41 -6.88
C ASP A 19 12.58 16.47 -5.43
N ASN A 20 12.20 15.31 -4.84
CA ASN A 20 11.65 15.26 -3.48
C ASN A 20 12.43 14.34 -2.52
N ILE A 21 13.66 13.93 -2.86
CA ILE A 21 14.48 13.05 -2.01
C ILE A 21 14.61 13.55 -0.56
N PRO A 22 14.90 14.83 -0.28
CA PRO A 22 15.02 15.30 1.11
C PRO A 22 13.71 15.17 1.90
N GLU A 23 12.57 15.45 1.28
CA GLU A 23 11.24 15.28 1.88
C GLU A 23 10.93 13.80 2.14
N PHE A 24 11.19 12.95 1.15
CA PHE A 24 11.06 11.50 1.30
C PHE A 24 11.87 10.98 2.49
N GLN A 25 13.12 11.37 2.61
CA GLN A 25 13.99 10.96 3.71
C GLN A 25 13.44 11.39 5.07
N LYS A 26 12.93 12.61 5.18
CA LYS A 26 12.31 13.13 6.40
C LYS A 26 11.06 12.31 6.78
N ASN A 27 10.18 12.05 5.82
CA ASN A 27 8.96 11.26 6.06
C ASN A 27 9.29 9.81 6.41
N TRP A 28 10.33 9.25 5.81
CA TRP A 28 10.80 7.91 6.14
C TRP A 28 11.33 7.84 7.58
N ASP A 29 12.08 8.84 8.01
CA ASP A 29 12.60 8.94 9.38
C ASP A 29 11.45 9.09 10.39
N GLU A 30 10.41 9.84 10.05
CA GLU A 30 9.19 9.94 10.84
C GLU A 30 8.46 8.59 10.94
N ALA A 31 8.32 7.86 9.82
CA ALA A 31 7.72 6.52 9.82
C ALA A 31 8.50 5.55 10.73
N LEU A 32 9.83 5.56 10.68
CA LEU A 32 10.68 4.75 11.57
C LEU A 32 10.52 5.17 13.04
N TYR A 33 10.43 6.46 13.32
CA TYR A 33 10.15 6.96 14.67
C TYR A 33 8.80 6.48 15.19
N ILE A 34 7.76 6.49 14.36
CA ILE A 34 6.43 5.94 14.71
C ILE A 34 6.53 4.45 15.02
N CYS A 35 7.22 3.68 14.18
CA CYS A 35 7.46 2.25 14.45
C CYS A 35 8.12 2.03 15.81
N ASP A 36 9.17 2.77 16.12
CA ASP A 36 9.87 2.70 17.42
C ASP A 36 8.94 3.04 18.60
N GLN A 37 8.18 4.14 18.50
CA GLN A 37 7.28 4.59 19.56
C GLN A 37 6.13 3.62 19.88
N TYR A 38 5.66 2.89 18.87
CA TYR A 38 4.55 1.95 19.02
C TYR A 38 4.99 0.48 19.10
N GLY A 39 6.30 0.20 18.98
CA GLY A 39 6.84 -1.16 18.96
C GLY A 39 6.39 -1.96 17.72
N ILE A 40 6.24 -1.27 16.58
CA ILE A 40 5.84 -1.87 15.30
C ILE A 40 7.09 -2.40 14.61
N GLU A 41 7.06 -3.67 14.20
CA GLU A 41 8.16 -4.34 13.49
C GLU A 41 7.84 -4.56 11.99
N ASP A 42 6.60 -4.32 11.58
CA ASP A 42 6.15 -4.50 10.19
C ASP A 42 5.75 -3.16 9.55
N MET A 43 6.39 -2.84 8.42
CA MET A 43 6.07 -1.69 7.59
C MET A 43 5.58 -2.17 6.23
N ILE A 44 4.45 -1.63 5.79
CA ILE A 44 3.83 -1.98 4.52
C ILE A 44 3.85 -0.76 3.61
N ILE A 45 4.47 -0.89 2.45
CA ILE A 45 4.41 0.10 1.38
C ILE A 45 3.31 -0.34 0.43
N GLY A 46 2.21 0.38 0.47
CA GLY A 46 0.96 -0.02 -0.18
C GLY A 46 0.80 0.51 -1.60
N GLY A 47 1.84 0.52 -2.39
CA GLY A 47 1.81 0.99 -3.77
C GLY A 47 2.32 2.42 -3.94
N ASP A 48 2.59 2.75 -5.17
CA ASP A 48 3.09 4.04 -5.63
C ASP A 48 4.27 4.62 -4.81
N LEU A 49 5.24 3.72 -4.53
CA LEU A 49 6.54 4.13 -3.99
C LEU A 49 7.26 5.08 -4.96
N TRP A 50 7.16 4.83 -6.26
CA TRP A 50 7.83 5.56 -7.32
C TRP A 50 6.90 6.56 -8.01
N LEU A 51 7.40 7.74 -8.38
CA LEU A 51 6.62 8.71 -9.15
C LEU A 51 6.56 8.36 -10.64
N SER A 52 7.66 7.93 -11.23
CA SER A 52 7.75 7.69 -12.67
C SER A 52 7.48 6.23 -13.03
N ARG A 53 6.59 6.01 -13.98
CA ARG A 53 6.31 4.67 -14.56
C ARG A 53 7.38 4.20 -15.53
N SER A 54 8.03 5.12 -16.23
CA SER A 54 8.88 4.78 -17.38
C SER A 54 10.34 4.52 -17.03
N SER A 55 10.86 5.17 -15.98
CA SER A 55 12.25 5.04 -15.58
C SER A 55 12.51 5.65 -14.21
N GLN A 56 13.54 5.15 -13.52
CA GLN A 56 14.02 5.72 -12.27
C GLN A 56 15.43 6.28 -12.43
N THR A 57 15.71 7.42 -11.80
CA THR A 57 17.09 7.96 -11.77
C THR A 57 17.94 7.20 -10.76
N LEU A 58 19.25 7.18 -10.96
CA LEU A 58 20.17 6.55 -9.99
C LEU A 58 20.04 7.19 -8.59
N SER A 59 19.85 8.50 -8.51
CA SER A 59 19.66 9.19 -7.22
C SER A 59 18.41 8.72 -6.49
N THR A 60 17.29 8.53 -7.21
CA THR A 60 16.03 8.00 -6.65
C THR A 60 16.22 6.56 -6.16
N LEU A 61 16.81 5.68 -6.98
CA LEU A 61 17.08 4.30 -6.60
C LEU A 61 17.97 4.21 -5.35
N MET A 62 19.02 5.05 -5.28
CA MET A 62 19.93 5.08 -4.13
C MET A 62 19.26 5.63 -2.86
N ALA A 63 18.36 6.61 -2.98
CA ALA A 63 17.63 7.13 -1.84
C ALA A 63 16.69 6.07 -1.24
N VAL A 64 15.92 5.37 -2.08
CA VAL A 64 15.05 4.28 -1.64
C VAL A 64 15.87 3.12 -1.06
N ARG A 65 16.97 2.75 -1.70
CA ARG A 65 17.88 1.72 -1.18
C ARG A 65 18.37 2.06 0.23
N GLN A 66 18.79 3.30 0.47
CA GLN A 66 19.27 3.74 1.78
C GLN A 66 18.14 3.71 2.83
N ALA A 67 16.93 4.12 2.46
CA ALA A 67 15.76 4.07 3.31
C ALA A 67 15.41 2.63 3.73
N ILE A 68 15.38 1.69 2.79
CA ILE A 68 15.16 0.27 3.04
C ILE A 68 16.23 -0.30 3.99
N ILE A 69 17.52 -0.05 3.71
CA ILE A 69 18.62 -0.51 4.57
C ILE A 69 18.50 0.09 5.98
N LYS A 70 18.08 1.36 6.11
CA LYS A 70 17.90 1.99 7.41
C LYS A 70 16.80 1.30 8.21
N ALA A 71 15.66 0.99 7.59
CA ALA A 71 14.53 0.31 8.23
C ALA A 71 14.90 -1.13 8.65
N THR A 72 15.48 -1.92 7.73
CA THR A 72 15.85 -3.32 8.05
C THR A 72 16.93 -3.42 9.12
N LYS A 73 17.87 -2.46 9.17
CA LYS A 73 18.85 -2.35 10.27
C LYS A 73 18.22 -1.97 11.61
N ALA A 74 17.08 -1.29 11.60
CA ALA A 74 16.29 -0.99 12.80
C ALA A 74 15.38 -2.17 13.23
N GLY A 75 15.46 -3.31 12.53
CA GLY A 75 14.66 -4.51 12.82
C GLY A 75 13.28 -4.52 12.13
N ILE A 76 13.00 -3.56 11.25
CA ILE A 76 11.72 -3.46 10.56
C ILE A 76 11.70 -4.41 9.35
N THR A 77 10.68 -5.23 9.27
CA THR A 77 10.31 -6.00 8.08
C THR A 77 9.51 -5.11 7.13
N ILE A 78 9.87 -5.11 5.84
CA ILE A 78 9.19 -4.29 4.83
C ILE A 78 8.46 -5.20 3.85
N THR A 79 7.15 -4.99 3.70
CA THR A 79 6.35 -5.59 2.62
C THR A 79 5.99 -4.51 1.62
N VAL A 80 6.27 -4.74 0.34
CA VAL A 80 6.01 -3.76 -0.73
C VAL A 80 5.01 -4.32 -1.72
N ALA A 81 3.84 -3.71 -1.82
CA ALA A 81 2.92 -3.89 -2.93
C ALA A 81 3.23 -2.87 -4.04
N GLU A 82 3.13 -3.29 -5.28
CA GLU A 82 3.33 -2.39 -6.41
C GLU A 82 2.03 -1.63 -6.73
N GLY A 83 2.11 -0.31 -6.90
CA GLY A 83 1.03 0.52 -7.42
C GLY A 83 1.14 0.72 -8.93
N ASN A 84 0.24 1.51 -9.50
CA ASN A 84 0.21 1.73 -10.95
C ASN A 84 1.39 2.57 -11.47
N HIS A 85 2.10 3.31 -10.62
CA HIS A 85 3.36 3.99 -10.95
C HIS A 85 4.61 3.12 -10.76
N CYS A 86 4.46 1.95 -10.19
CA CYS A 86 5.59 1.08 -9.87
C CYS A 86 5.99 0.15 -11.02
N LYS A 87 5.14 0.00 -12.04
CA LYS A 87 5.29 -0.95 -13.14
C LYS A 87 5.35 -0.24 -14.50
N VAL A 88 6.23 -0.72 -15.38
CA VAL A 88 6.25 -0.30 -16.80
C VAL A 88 5.13 -1.00 -17.55
N ASP A 89 5.03 -2.32 -17.38
CA ASP A 89 3.92 -3.14 -17.87
C ASP A 89 2.94 -3.39 -16.73
N GLN A 90 1.72 -2.87 -16.86
CA GLN A 90 0.70 -2.89 -15.81
C GLN A 90 0.17 -4.29 -15.51
N GLU A 91 0.21 -5.22 -16.47
CA GLU A 91 -0.18 -6.63 -16.28
C GLU A 91 0.97 -7.50 -15.75
N SER A 92 2.19 -6.99 -15.74
CA SER A 92 3.33 -7.71 -15.17
C SER A 92 3.26 -7.75 -13.66
N VAL A 93 3.73 -8.84 -13.05
CA VAL A 93 4.01 -8.88 -11.61
C VAL A 93 5.26 -8.09 -11.25
N LEU A 94 6.18 -7.91 -12.22
CA LEU A 94 7.46 -7.24 -12.00
C LEU A 94 7.29 -5.71 -12.02
N GLY A 95 7.80 -5.08 -10.97
CA GLY A 95 7.91 -3.63 -10.86
C GLY A 95 9.28 -3.21 -10.34
N TYR A 96 9.49 -1.91 -10.16
CA TYR A 96 10.80 -1.39 -9.73
C TYR A 96 11.23 -1.86 -8.35
N SER A 97 10.30 -2.18 -7.46
CA SER A 97 10.61 -2.61 -6.08
C SER A 97 11.25 -4.00 -6.05
N HIS A 98 11.11 -4.79 -7.12
CA HIS A 98 11.78 -6.10 -7.24
C HIS A 98 13.31 -6.02 -7.24
N LEU A 99 13.89 -4.82 -7.46
CA LEU A 99 15.32 -4.57 -7.22
C LEU A 99 15.76 -4.86 -5.78
N PHE A 100 14.81 -4.92 -4.84
CA PHE A 100 15.07 -5.12 -3.42
C PHE A 100 14.55 -6.46 -2.88
N SER A 101 13.97 -7.32 -3.71
CA SER A 101 13.36 -8.59 -3.29
C SER A 101 14.35 -9.55 -2.60
N GLU A 102 15.63 -9.46 -2.95
CA GLU A 102 16.68 -10.28 -2.34
C GLU A 102 17.28 -9.66 -1.05
N TYR A 103 16.74 -8.51 -0.58
CA TYR A 103 17.25 -7.89 0.64
C TYR A 103 16.63 -8.61 1.86
N PRO A 104 17.43 -8.86 2.91
CA PRO A 104 16.90 -9.42 4.16
C PRO A 104 15.75 -8.57 4.71
N HIS A 105 14.67 -9.23 5.15
CA HIS A 105 13.47 -8.59 5.70
C HIS A 105 12.74 -7.65 4.71
N VAL A 106 12.89 -7.88 3.41
CA VAL A 106 12.12 -7.19 2.36
C VAL A 106 11.34 -8.20 1.54
N TYR A 107 10.04 -8.01 1.46
CA TYR A 107 9.12 -8.86 0.71
C TYR A 107 8.40 -8.01 -0.33
N VAL A 108 8.58 -8.33 -1.61
CA VAL A 108 7.85 -7.67 -2.69
C VAL A 108 6.70 -8.56 -3.12
N VAL A 109 5.51 -8.00 -3.15
CA VAL A 109 4.28 -8.74 -3.44
C VAL A 109 4.11 -8.83 -4.96
N ASP A 110 4.19 -10.05 -5.50
CA ASP A 110 3.98 -10.33 -6.93
C ASP A 110 2.50 -10.15 -7.31
N ASP A 111 1.67 -11.02 -6.81
CA ASP A 111 0.22 -11.07 -7.05
C ASP A 111 -0.53 -10.62 -5.79
N TYR A 112 -0.43 -11.43 -4.74
CA TYR A 112 -0.92 -11.11 -3.40
C TYR A 112 -0.05 -11.75 -2.31
N SER A 113 -0.18 -11.22 -1.09
CA SER A 113 0.43 -11.77 0.12
C SER A 113 -0.57 -11.71 1.26
N ILE A 114 -0.39 -12.57 2.26
CA ILE A 114 -1.23 -12.61 3.46
C ILE A 114 -0.32 -12.48 4.68
N ILE A 115 -0.65 -11.54 5.55
CA ILE A 115 0.05 -11.30 6.82
C ILE A 115 -0.90 -11.58 7.96
N ASN A 116 -0.52 -12.49 8.85
CA ASN A 116 -1.25 -12.73 10.09
C ASN A 116 -0.94 -11.60 11.08
N ILE A 117 -1.85 -10.66 11.23
CA ILE A 117 -1.73 -9.54 12.17
C ILE A 117 -1.93 -10.04 13.62
N SER A 118 -2.86 -10.96 13.81
CA SER A 118 -3.13 -11.65 15.09
C SER A 118 -3.84 -12.97 14.84
N ASN A 119 -4.18 -13.70 15.91
CA ASN A 119 -4.98 -14.93 15.79
C ASN A 119 -6.37 -14.70 15.18
N ASP A 120 -6.89 -13.47 15.28
CA ASP A 120 -8.25 -13.12 14.87
C ASP A 120 -8.29 -12.14 13.69
N VAL A 121 -7.12 -11.76 13.12
CA VAL A 121 -7.03 -10.75 12.05
C VAL A 121 -6.01 -11.16 10.99
N GLU A 122 -6.43 -11.23 9.75
CA GLU A 122 -5.59 -11.43 8.57
C GLU A 122 -5.61 -10.20 7.67
N LEU A 123 -4.44 -9.80 7.19
CA LEU A 123 -4.28 -8.72 6.20
C LEU A 123 -3.88 -9.32 4.85
N TYR A 124 -4.76 -9.18 3.88
CA TYR A 124 -4.56 -9.54 2.48
C TYR A 124 -4.05 -8.31 1.74
N ILE A 125 -2.93 -8.44 1.04
CA ILE A 125 -2.31 -7.37 0.28
C ILE A 125 -2.23 -7.79 -1.17
N MET A 126 -2.78 -7.01 -2.09
CA MET A 126 -2.64 -7.23 -3.53
C MET A 126 -1.86 -6.08 -4.18
N SER A 127 -0.95 -6.43 -5.07
CA SER A 127 -0.33 -5.46 -5.98
C SER A 127 -1.34 -4.99 -7.03
N TYR A 128 -1.10 -3.79 -7.58
CA TYR A 128 -1.91 -3.21 -8.64
C TYR A 128 -1.91 -4.07 -9.91
N PHE A 129 -3.09 -4.26 -10.47
CA PHE A 129 -3.34 -4.73 -11.83
C PHE A 129 -4.48 -3.91 -12.43
N PRO A 130 -4.53 -3.65 -13.75
CA PRO A 130 -5.56 -2.79 -14.31
C PRO A 130 -6.98 -3.25 -13.99
N GLU A 131 -7.84 -2.30 -13.64
CA GLU A 131 -9.25 -2.52 -13.27
C GLU A 131 -10.04 -3.17 -14.42
N ASN A 132 -9.70 -2.83 -15.66
CA ASN A 132 -10.24 -3.41 -16.88
C ASN A 132 -9.39 -4.57 -17.44
N GLY A 133 -8.37 -5.01 -16.69
CA GLY A 133 -7.47 -6.12 -16.97
C GLY A 133 -7.70 -7.30 -16.04
N SER A 134 -6.60 -7.80 -15.46
CA SER A 134 -6.61 -9.06 -14.69
C SER A 134 -6.98 -8.91 -13.20
N PHE A 135 -7.17 -7.69 -12.67
CA PHE A 135 -7.40 -7.48 -11.23
C PHE A 135 -8.54 -8.32 -10.66
N VAL A 136 -9.73 -8.24 -11.26
CA VAL A 136 -10.94 -8.92 -10.75
C VAL A 136 -10.79 -10.44 -10.75
N GLU A 137 -10.11 -10.99 -11.75
CA GLU A 137 -9.83 -12.45 -11.82
C GLU A 137 -8.88 -12.88 -10.70
N ARG A 138 -7.82 -12.09 -10.45
CA ARG A 138 -6.84 -12.33 -9.39
C ARG A 138 -7.47 -12.25 -8.01
N LEU A 139 -8.30 -11.21 -7.76
CA LEU A 139 -9.06 -11.06 -6.53
C LEU A 139 -9.94 -12.29 -6.26
N LYS A 140 -10.73 -12.72 -7.24
CA LYS A 140 -11.58 -13.92 -7.12
C LYS A 140 -10.79 -15.19 -6.85
N LYS A 141 -9.62 -15.33 -7.48
CA LYS A 141 -8.73 -16.47 -7.26
C LYS A 141 -8.21 -16.47 -5.82
N MET A 142 -7.75 -15.34 -5.32
CA MET A 142 -7.27 -15.17 -3.94
C MET A 142 -8.38 -15.48 -2.93
N VAL A 143 -9.56 -14.87 -3.07
CA VAL A 143 -10.71 -15.11 -2.18
C VAL A 143 -11.07 -16.59 -2.13
N LYS A 144 -11.15 -17.26 -3.29
CA LYS A 144 -11.49 -18.68 -3.38
C LYS A 144 -10.45 -19.60 -2.72
N ALA A 145 -9.17 -19.24 -2.82
CA ALA A 145 -8.07 -20.09 -2.36
C ALA A 145 -7.73 -19.88 -0.89
N GLU A 146 -7.79 -18.64 -0.41
CA GLU A 146 -7.10 -18.23 0.81
C GLU A 146 -8.01 -17.58 1.88
N LEU A 147 -9.23 -17.12 1.50
CA LEU A 147 -10.03 -16.35 2.46
C LEU A 147 -10.48 -17.20 3.65
N ASN A 148 -10.13 -16.74 4.85
CA ASN A 148 -10.49 -17.38 6.10
C ASN A 148 -11.69 -16.70 6.75
N ALA A 149 -12.89 -17.23 6.56
CA ALA A 149 -14.13 -16.66 7.09
C ALA A 149 -14.27 -16.69 8.62
N SER A 150 -13.31 -17.27 9.35
CA SER A 150 -13.35 -17.37 10.81
C SER A 150 -12.64 -16.21 11.53
N VAL A 151 -11.95 -15.34 10.80
CA VAL A 151 -11.21 -14.20 11.33
C VAL A 151 -11.66 -12.89 10.68
N HIS A 152 -11.24 -11.76 11.23
CA HIS A 152 -11.46 -10.46 10.60
C HIS A 152 -10.50 -10.26 9.43
N ASN A 153 -11.05 -10.15 8.22
CA ASN A 153 -10.29 -10.04 6.98
C ASN A 153 -10.16 -8.58 6.55
N ILE A 154 -8.94 -8.08 6.55
CA ILE A 154 -8.60 -6.76 6.01
C ILE A 154 -8.00 -6.96 4.63
N LEU A 155 -8.53 -6.31 3.61
CA LEU A 155 -7.92 -6.24 2.29
C LEU A 155 -7.21 -4.89 2.12
N TYR A 156 -5.96 -4.91 1.66
CA TYR A 156 -5.28 -3.73 1.13
C TYR A 156 -5.05 -3.86 -0.38
N ILE A 157 -5.41 -2.82 -1.13
CA ILE A 157 -5.23 -2.72 -2.59
C ILE A 157 -4.83 -1.31 -3.00
N HIS A 158 -4.36 -1.17 -4.25
CA HIS A 158 -4.01 0.13 -4.84
C HIS A 158 -4.77 0.33 -6.15
N GLU A 159 -6.05 0.73 -6.07
CA GLU A 159 -6.99 0.69 -7.20
C GLU A 159 -7.95 1.89 -7.21
N GLY A 160 -8.51 2.18 -8.40
CA GLY A 160 -9.64 3.08 -8.55
C GLY A 160 -10.98 2.37 -8.29
N ILE A 161 -11.78 2.87 -7.34
CA ILE A 161 -13.08 2.28 -6.97
C ILE A 161 -14.18 3.32 -7.12
N ASN A 162 -15.27 2.94 -7.78
CA ASN A 162 -16.44 3.80 -7.97
C ASN A 162 -17.02 4.31 -6.64
N GLY A 163 -17.29 5.60 -6.61
CA GLY A 163 -17.84 6.29 -5.43
C GLY A 163 -16.80 6.98 -4.56
N ALA A 164 -15.50 6.84 -4.85
CA ALA A 164 -14.43 7.60 -4.20
C ALA A 164 -14.41 9.05 -4.69
N LEU A 165 -14.60 9.26 -5.98
CA LEU A 165 -14.67 10.57 -6.60
C LEU A 165 -16.12 11.01 -6.79
N SER A 166 -16.34 12.33 -6.83
CA SER A 166 -17.68 12.91 -7.05
C SER A 166 -18.24 12.62 -8.46
N THR A 167 -17.37 12.36 -9.43
CA THR A 167 -17.76 12.01 -10.80
C THR A 167 -17.54 10.52 -11.02
N PRO A 168 -18.61 9.75 -11.29
CA PRO A 168 -18.47 8.32 -11.60
C PRO A 168 -17.55 8.07 -12.78
N ASN A 169 -16.75 7.04 -12.70
CA ASN A 169 -15.85 6.60 -13.75
C ASN A 169 -16.11 5.11 -14.05
N GLU A 170 -16.65 4.81 -15.24
CA GLU A 170 -16.99 3.45 -15.65
C GLU A 170 -15.79 2.48 -15.70
N LYS A 171 -14.57 3.03 -15.68
CA LYS A 171 -13.34 2.21 -15.68
C LYS A 171 -12.94 1.75 -14.28
N GLU A 172 -13.51 2.35 -13.24
CA GLU A 172 -13.21 2.01 -11.86
C GLU A 172 -13.96 0.76 -11.42
N LEU A 173 -13.41 0.09 -10.41
CA LEU A 173 -13.97 -1.13 -9.85
C LEU A 173 -15.29 -0.89 -9.12
N PRO A 174 -16.28 -1.77 -9.24
CA PRO A 174 -17.50 -1.67 -8.46
C PRO A 174 -17.24 -2.13 -7.00
N THR A 175 -17.89 -1.45 -6.03
CA THR A 175 -17.68 -1.71 -4.59
C THR A 175 -18.10 -3.11 -4.14
N ASN A 176 -19.07 -3.73 -4.81
CA ASN A 176 -19.63 -5.02 -4.40
C ASN A 176 -18.69 -6.22 -4.57
N ILE A 177 -17.61 -6.08 -5.34
CA ILE A 177 -16.63 -7.17 -5.51
C ILE A 177 -15.77 -7.39 -4.25
N PHE A 178 -15.83 -6.47 -3.30
CA PHE A 178 -15.08 -6.51 -2.04
C PHE A 178 -15.90 -6.97 -0.84
N SER A 179 -17.13 -7.45 -1.06
CA SER A 179 -18.08 -7.82 0.00
C SER A 179 -17.65 -8.97 0.92
N ASP A 180 -16.64 -9.73 0.49
CA ASP A 180 -16.09 -10.85 1.27
C ASP A 180 -15.12 -10.39 2.38
N PHE A 181 -14.71 -9.12 2.38
CA PHE A 181 -13.79 -8.55 3.37
C PHE A 181 -14.54 -7.68 4.39
N ASP A 182 -14.09 -7.72 5.64
CA ASP A 182 -14.64 -6.92 6.74
C ASP A 182 -14.20 -5.45 6.66
N THR A 183 -12.98 -5.22 6.15
CA THR A 183 -12.40 -3.88 5.96
C THR A 183 -11.59 -3.86 4.66
N VAL A 184 -11.74 -2.81 3.87
CA VAL A 184 -10.94 -2.61 2.64
C VAL A 184 -10.22 -1.28 2.74
N LEU A 185 -8.90 -1.31 2.77
CA LEU A 185 -8.01 -0.15 2.78
C LEU A 185 -7.44 0.04 1.37
N VAL A 186 -7.47 1.26 0.85
CA VAL A 186 -7.16 1.54 -0.55
C VAL A 186 -6.16 2.68 -0.66
N GLY A 187 -5.13 2.51 -1.49
CA GLY A 187 -4.27 3.57 -2.02
C GLY A 187 -4.77 4.12 -3.35
N HIS A 188 -3.95 4.89 -4.07
CA HIS A 188 -4.21 5.47 -5.38
C HIS A 188 -4.82 6.88 -5.33
N TYR A 189 -5.85 7.13 -4.55
CA TYR A 189 -6.36 8.48 -4.33
C TYR A 189 -5.74 9.09 -3.09
N HIS A 190 -5.12 10.26 -3.27
CA HIS A 190 -4.26 10.87 -2.26
C HIS A 190 -5.02 11.51 -1.09
N ASN A 191 -6.31 11.79 -1.25
CA ASN A 191 -7.14 12.29 -0.14
C ASN A 191 -7.82 11.14 0.58
N ARG A 192 -7.83 11.21 1.91
CA ARG A 192 -8.49 10.21 2.75
C ARG A 192 -10.02 10.32 2.59
N CYS A 193 -10.68 9.22 2.31
CA CYS A 193 -12.14 9.20 2.25
C CYS A 193 -12.70 7.79 2.45
N ILE A 194 -13.93 7.72 3.02
CA ILE A 194 -14.69 6.47 3.10
C ILE A 194 -15.76 6.50 2.00
N ILE A 195 -15.84 5.44 1.20
CA ILE A 195 -16.90 5.31 0.21
C ILE A 195 -18.23 5.10 0.94
N LYS A 196 -19.16 6.02 0.73
CA LYS A 196 -20.42 6.07 1.47
C LYS A 196 -21.20 4.75 1.39
N GLY A 197 -21.56 4.21 2.54
CA GLY A 197 -22.38 3.00 2.65
C GLY A 197 -21.59 1.70 2.45
N THR A 198 -20.28 1.76 2.52
CA THR A 198 -19.37 0.61 2.41
C THR A 198 -18.37 0.56 3.56
N ASN A 199 -17.58 -0.51 3.63
CA ASN A 199 -16.43 -0.69 4.51
C ASN A 199 -15.09 -0.40 3.79
N ILE A 200 -15.12 0.41 2.72
CA ILE A 200 -13.97 0.75 1.88
C ILE A 200 -13.47 2.15 2.24
N GLU A 201 -12.21 2.24 2.62
CA GLU A 201 -11.54 3.49 3.01
C GLU A 201 -10.29 3.72 2.16
N TYR A 202 -10.24 4.84 1.43
CA TYR A 202 -8.99 5.40 0.90
C TYR A 202 -8.21 6.02 2.04
N ILE A 203 -7.02 5.50 2.30
CA ILE A 203 -6.21 5.90 3.45
C ILE A 203 -5.35 7.15 3.21
N GLY A 204 -5.42 7.70 1.98
CA GLY A 204 -4.70 8.91 1.59
C GLY A 204 -3.19 8.71 1.46
N SER A 205 -2.51 9.67 0.90
CA SER A 205 -1.06 9.65 0.73
C SER A 205 -0.30 10.02 2.01
N SER A 206 0.94 9.57 2.12
CA SER A 206 1.83 9.91 3.24
C SER A 206 2.29 11.37 3.25
N ARG A 207 2.10 12.11 2.14
CA ARG A 207 2.41 13.54 2.00
C ARG A 207 1.47 14.22 1.01
N GLN A 208 1.40 15.54 1.03
CA GLN A 208 0.72 16.34 0.01
C GLN A 208 1.58 16.40 -1.27
N HIS A 209 0.99 16.07 -2.42
CA HIS A 209 1.67 16.09 -3.72
C HIS A 209 1.42 17.35 -4.51
N ASN A 210 0.29 18.02 -4.27
CA ASN A 210 -0.08 19.28 -4.91
C ASN A 210 -1.03 20.10 -4.01
N PHE A 211 -1.16 21.38 -4.31
CA PHE A 211 -1.98 22.34 -3.54
C PHE A 211 -3.49 22.08 -3.60
N GLY A 212 -3.96 21.20 -4.46
CA GLY A 212 -5.37 20.82 -4.56
C GLY A 212 -5.77 19.67 -3.65
N GLU A 213 -4.83 19.06 -2.96
CA GLU A 213 -5.07 17.98 -2.01
C GLU A 213 -5.32 18.50 -0.60
N ASP A 214 -6.01 17.69 0.20
CA ASP A 214 -6.17 17.96 1.63
C ASP A 214 -4.79 18.03 2.32
N GLU A 215 -4.68 18.86 3.34
CA GLU A 215 -3.46 19.00 4.14
C GLU A 215 -3.29 17.84 5.14
N GLU A 216 -4.39 17.14 5.48
CA GLU A 216 -4.38 16.00 6.38
C GLU A 216 -3.78 14.78 5.70
N LYS A 217 -2.48 14.62 5.86
CA LYS A 217 -1.68 13.50 5.34
C LYS A 217 -1.10 12.69 6.49
N GLY A 218 -0.64 11.48 6.21
CA GLY A 218 -0.01 10.66 7.24
C GLY A 218 0.02 9.17 6.93
N TYR A 219 0.05 8.40 8.00
CA TYR A 219 0.22 6.95 7.97
C TYR A 219 -0.99 6.26 8.57
N THR A 220 -1.21 5.00 8.22
CA THR A 220 -2.25 4.18 8.84
C THR A 220 -1.60 3.11 9.72
N ILE A 221 -2.02 3.01 10.97
CA ILE A 221 -1.59 1.97 11.92
C ILE A 221 -2.67 0.89 11.97
N ILE A 222 -2.29 -0.35 11.76
CA ILE A 222 -3.13 -1.55 11.85
C ILE A 222 -2.83 -2.28 13.15
#